data_25183ff696859bedce80230d209428fc
#
_entry.id   25183ff696859bedce80230d209428fc
#
_cell.length_a   1.000
_cell.length_b   1.000
_cell.length_c   1.000
_cell.angle_alpha   90.00
_cell.angle_beta   90.00
_cell.angle_gamma   90.00
#
_symmetry.space_group_name_H-M   'P 1'
#
loop_
_entity.id
_entity.type
_entity.pdbx_description
1 polymer ?
#
loop_
_entity_poly.entity_id
_entity_poly.type
_entity_poly.pdbx_seq_one_letter_code
_entity_poly.pdbx_strand_id
1 'polypeptide(L)'
;MKLESSNAFLQSAFEWAVQKTKIFVVTGTKNGAVNKGEGNKWYGPDKKTIRFPYKKWAKPQDYKPAFWAGYFDRTAYYIRDFVHQATGAYLVGLEDEIYNMFYTFVSNASEKTGWFAPWAFNFDNSIYYMDTPNYKKFVREIPAQFELVEKAYHLYLWSGDSRYIENDVIFNFIEKIMTVFIDHLDGVVLKEKNGIPEGFGDIFKISSTYNERGFHAAEAGDSIAAMYQAILAYAKILEIRGDTQKSKAQFERAEQLKEYFNHDWSVVDGSDMYAYAVDNKGKKHYKWYKKKSEIHGGASLLFIPMKQITYKGKRNNKLLDYIFEKEFDESTREDNIESLTYLPDVFFPYHQNDRAWFWMKHIISQKDLPHEHKSQGTNGDYPEISFTFISQVVEGLMGVCPDASSGEIITCPHFPKDIEDMKLHNLKFGAYSVDIYLEKNKAVLKNNSKKAIIWKCQFAQNGEITEKTVTVRQDEEIRLYHTEINEKGI
;
A
#
# COMPACT_ATOMS: atom_id res chain seq x y z
N MET A 1 -17.91 11.51 -3.94
CA MET A 1 -16.82 11.75 -4.90
C MET A 1 -17.27 11.26 -6.28
N LYS A 2 -17.00 12.03 -7.36
CA LYS A 2 -17.36 11.72 -8.76
C LYS A 2 -16.19 12.15 -9.64
N LEU A 3 -15.78 11.29 -10.57
CA LEU A 3 -14.77 11.60 -11.60
C LEU A 3 -15.47 11.86 -12.93
N GLU A 4 -15.05 12.92 -13.61
CA GLU A 4 -15.38 13.22 -15.01
C GLU A 4 -14.08 13.27 -15.81
N SER A 5 -14.08 12.73 -17.02
CA SER A 5 -12.93 12.74 -17.93
C SER A 5 -13.42 12.56 -19.37
N SER A 6 -12.70 13.12 -20.33
CA SER A 6 -12.89 12.83 -21.77
C SER A 6 -12.56 11.37 -22.09
N ASN A 7 -11.77 10.68 -21.26
CA ASN A 7 -11.52 9.25 -21.38
C ASN A 7 -12.68 8.45 -20.77
N ALA A 8 -13.58 7.95 -21.61
CA ALA A 8 -14.78 7.22 -21.18
C ALA A 8 -14.47 5.93 -20.40
N PHE A 9 -13.34 5.24 -20.68
CA PHE A 9 -12.94 4.07 -19.93
C PHE A 9 -12.56 4.45 -18.50
N LEU A 10 -11.74 5.48 -18.31
CA LEU A 10 -11.36 5.95 -16.98
C LEU A 10 -12.57 6.33 -16.15
N GLN A 11 -13.49 7.12 -16.72
CA GLN A 11 -14.69 7.57 -16.02
C GLN A 11 -15.58 6.39 -15.61
N SER A 12 -15.85 5.45 -16.54
CA SER A 12 -16.71 4.30 -16.25
C SER A 12 -16.06 3.31 -15.27
N ALA A 13 -14.75 3.10 -15.37
CA ALA A 13 -14.00 2.25 -14.45
C ALA A 13 -13.99 2.82 -13.02
N PHE A 14 -13.82 4.14 -12.88
CA PHE A 14 -13.86 4.79 -11.58
C PHE A 14 -15.26 4.72 -10.94
N GLU A 15 -16.30 4.95 -11.72
CA GLU A 15 -17.68 4.81 -11.26
C GLU A 15 -17.98 3.36 -10.82
N TRP A 16 -17.56 2.37 -11.63
CA TRP A 16 -17.66 0.97 -11.26
C TRP A 16 -16.93 0.68 -9.95
N ALA A 17 -15.70 1.14 -9.79
CA ALA A 17 -14.91 0.90 -8.57
C ALA A 17 -15.60 1.48 -7.33
N VAL A 18 -16.07 2.74 -7.39
CA VAL A 18 -16.80 3.38 -6.28
C VAL A 18 -18.10 2.63 -5.94
N GLN A 19 -18.83 2.09 -6.93
CA GLN A 19 -20.02 1.28 -6.63
C GLN A 19 -19.64 -0.08 -6.06
N LYS A 20 -18.56 -0.68 -6.57
CA LYS A 20 -18.11 -2.00 -6.13
C LYS A 20 -17.65 -2.02 -4.69
N THR A 21 -16.94 -0.99 -4.23
CA THR A 21 -16.48 -0.91 -2.82
C THR A 21 -17.62 -1.01 -1.81
N LYS A 22 -18.83 -0.56 -2.15
CA LYS A 22 -19.98 -0.56 -1.24
C LYS A 22 -20.41 -1.98 -0.82
N ILE A 23 -20.21 -2.97 -1.67
CA ILE A 23 -20.57 -4.36 -1.35
C ILE A 23 -19.60 -5.02 -0.37
N PHE A 24 -18.43 -4.44 -0.20
CA PHE A 24 -17.40 -4.97 0.70
C PHE A 24 -17.49 -4.41 2.13
N VAL A 25 -18.34 -3.42 2.37
CA VAL A 25 -18.52 -2.83 3.69
C VAL A 25 -19.38 -3.74 4.55
N VAL A 26 -18.93 -4.04 5.77
CA VAL A 26 -19.66 -4.89 6.74
C VAL A 26 -20.24 -4.12 7.91
N THR A 27 -19.98 -2.81 8.01
CA THR A 27 -20.53 -1.93 9.03
C THR A 27 -22.06 -1.97 9.04
N GLY A 28 -22.64 -2.14 10.22
CA GLY A 28 -24.09 -2.27 10.37
C GLY A 28 -24.66 -3.65 10.03
N THR A 29 -23.85 -4.59 9.53
CA THR A 29 -24.23 -5.96 9.29
C THR A 29 -24.21 -6.73 10.60
N LYS A 30 -25.21 -7.60 10.81
CA LYS A 30 -25.33 -8.39 12.03
C LYS A 30 -25.42 -9.88 11.74
N ASN A 31 -25.09 -10.67 12.77
CA ASN A 31 -25.32 -12.12 12.81
C ASN A 31 -24.54 -12.94 11.81
N GLY A 32 -23.39 -12.47 11.39
CA GLY A 32 -22.61 -13.20 10.43
C GLY A 32 -23.35 -13.44 9.12
N ALA A 33 -24.37 -12.63 8.82
CA ALA A 33 -25.21 -12.83 7.64
C ALA A 33 -24.42 -12.68 6.33
N VAL A 34 -23.42 -11.83 6.33
CA VAL A 34 -22.46 -11.72 5.22
C VAL A 34 -21.63 -13.00 5.12
N ASN A 35 -21.69 -13.83 6.14
CA ASN A 35 -20.64 -14.74 6.40
C ASN A 35 -21.07 -16.18 6.65
N LYS A 36 -21.72 -16.74 5.67
CA LYS A 36 -21.96 -18.19 5.63
C LYS A 36 -20.67 -19.01 5.60
N GLY A 37 -19.57 -18.39 5.24
CA GLY A 37 -18.26 -19.00 5.19
C GLY A 37 -17.60 -19.09 6.56
N GLU A 38 -17.90 -18.13 7.43
CA GLU A 38 -17.35 -18.02 8.75
C GLU A 38 -17.68 -19.25 9.58
N GLY A 39 -16.78 -20.14 9.61
CA GLY A 39 -16.94 -21.37 10.31
C GLY A 39 -17.75 -22.47 9.64
N ASN A 40 -18.39 -22.24 8.51
CA ASN A 40 -19.17 -23.25 7.82
C ASN A 40 -18.59 -23.72 6.50
N LYS A 41 -17.72 -22.94 5.89
CA LYS A 41 -17.19 -23.25 4.55
C LYS A 41 -15.70 -23.57 4.54
N TRP A 42 -15.03 -23.34 5.63
CA TRP A 42 -13.60 -23.59 5.64
C TRP A 42 -13.31 -25.03 6.02
N TYR A 43 -13.02 -25.78 5.01
CA TYR A 43 -12.58 -27.15 5.14
C TYR A 43 -11.09 -27.22 4.81
N GLY A 44 -10.40 -28.18 5.38
CA GLY A 44 -9.07 -28.51 4.93
C GLY A 44 -9.03 -28.78 3.42
N PRO A 45 -7.84 -28.93 2.81
CA PRO A 45 -7.67 -29.18 1.38
C PRO A 45 -8.49 -30.35 0.86
N ASP A 46 -8.82 -31.31 1.72
CA ASP A 46 -9.66 -32.47 1.43
C ASP A 46 -11.15 -32.13 1.37
N LYS A 47 -11.56 -30.89 1.68
CA LYS A 47 -12.95 -30.42 1.80
C LYS A 47 -13.84 -31.25 2.73
N LYS A 48 -13.25 -32.10 3.56
CA LYS A 48 -13.97 -33.02 4.47
C LYS A 48 -13.71 -32.69 5.92
N THR A 49 -12.55 -32.14 6.25
CA THR A 49 -12.13 -31.88 7.61
C THR A 49 -12.35 -30.43 7.98
N ILE A 50 -13.26 -30.16 8.89
CA ILE A 50 -13.38 -28.83 9.53
C ILE A 50 -12.19 -28.69 10.45
N ARG A 51 -11.34 -27.72 10.18
CA ARG A 51 -10.05 -27.59 10.87
C ARG A 51 -10.09 -26.97 12.23
N PHE A 52 -11.19 -26.35 12.62
CA PHE A 52 -11.24 -25.54 13.85
C PHE A 52 -12.60 -25.56 14.51
N PRO A 53 -12.74 -25.04 15.73
CA PRO A 53 -13.99 -24.98 16.43
C PRO A 53 -14.98 -23.97 15.81
N TYR A 54 -15.19 -24.11 14.54
CA TYR A 54 -16.03 -23.29 13.70
C TYR A 54 -17.45 -23.13 14.21
N LYS A 55 -17.99 -24.18 14.82
CA LYS A 55 -19.30 -24.10 15.50
C LYS A 55 -19.36 -22.94 16.51
N LYS A 56 -18.19 -22.53 17.03
CA LYS A 56 -18.11 -21.42 17.99
C LYS A 56 -18.23 -20.06 17.25
N TRP A 57 -17.78 -20.00 16.01
CA TRP A 57 -17.79 -18.76 15.20
C TRP A 57 -18.94 -18.71 14.20
N ALA A 58 -19.54 -19.84 13.90
CA ALA A 58 -20.77 -19.90 13.12
C ALA A 58 -21.98 -19.30 13.86
N LYS A 59 -21.81 -18.86 15.12
CA LYS A 59 -22.84 -18.12 15.83
C LYS A 59 -22.93 -16.71 15.29
N PRO A 60 -24.12 -16.13 15.29
CA PRO A 60 -24.32 -14.73 14.98
C PRO A 60 -23.40 -13.83 15.80
N GLN A 61 -22.71 -12.92 15.12
CA GLN A 61 -21.80 -11.93 15.70
C GLN A 61 -22.26 -10.52 15.33
N ASP A 62 -22.04 -9.57 16.21
CA ASP A 62 -22.18 -8.16 15.87
C ASP A 62 -20.86 -7.70 15.24
N TYR A 63 -20.90 -7.37 13.96
CA TYR A 63 -19.73 -6.91 13.23
C TYR A 63 -19.33 -5.50 13.66
N LYS A 64 -18.03 -5.31 13.80
CA LYS A 64 -17.41 -4.01 14.00
C LYS A 64 -17.29 -3.28 12.67
N PRO A 65 -17.12 -1.95 12.69
CA PRO A 65 -16.84 -1.21 11.46
C PRO A 65 -15.64 -1.81 10.73
N ALA A 66 -15.87 -2.37 9.55
CA ALA A 66 -14.84 -3.00 8.74
C ALA A 66 -15.28 -3.11 7.27
N PHE A 67 -14.35 -3.45 6.42
CA PHE A 67 -14.58 -3.87 5.04
C PHE A 67 -13.76 -5.11 4.72
N TRP A 68 -14.15 -5.80 3.66
CA TRP A 68 -13.40 -6.95 3.18
C TRP A 68 -12.02 -6.53 2.69
N ALA A 69 -10.99 -7.18 3.24
CA ALA A 69 -9.61 -7.04 2.81
C ALA A 69 -9.01 -8.44 2.71
N GLY A 70 -9.11 -9.05 1.53
CA GLY A 70 -8.75 -10.43 1.24
C GLY A 70 -9.86 -11.19 0.53
N TYR A 71 -9.69 -12.51 0.41
CA TYR A 71 -10.65 -13.36 -0.30
C TYR A 71 -12.04 -13.35 0.32
N PHE A 72 -13.04 -13.19 -0.52
CA PHE A 72 -14.45 -13.05 -0.12
C PHE A 72 -15.04 -14.27 0.59
N ASP A 73 -14.44 -15.44 0.47
CA ASP A 73 -14.86 -16.66 1.16
C ASP A 73 -14.16 -16.90 2.50
N ARG A 74 -13.19 -16.07 2.89
CA ARG A 74 -12.43 -16.18 4.15
C ARG A 74 -12.93 -15.26 5.22
N THR A 75 -13.92 -14.61 5.24
CA THR A 75 -14.58 -13.84 6.31
C THR A 75 -13.65 -13.14 7.28
N ALA A 76 -12.58 -12.63 6.76
CA ALA A 76 -11.54 -11.94 7.51
C ALA A 76 -11.00 -10.76 6.72
N TYR A 77 -10.36 -9.85 7.43
CA TYR A 77 -9.55 -8.80 6.83
C TYR A 77 -8.07 -9.02 7.19
N TYR A 78 -7.21 -8.87 6.19
CA TYR A 78 -5.78 -9.17 6.23
C TYR A 78 -4.95 -7.89 6.19
N ILE A 79 -3.78 -7.89 6.85
CA ILE A 79 -2.91 -6.70 6.94
C ILE A 79 -2.52 -6.19 5.56
N ARG A 80 -1.96 -7.06 4.70
CA ARG A 80 -1.44 -6.70 3.39
C ARG A 80 -2.51 -6.04 2.53
N ASP A 81 -3.65 -6.71 2.41
CA ASP A 81 -4.80 -6.22 1.66
C ASP A 81 -5.33 -4.90 2.26
N PHE A 82 -5.47 -4.84 3.59
CA PHE A 82 -5.92 -3.63 4.27
C PHE A 82 -5.02 -2.43 3.99
N VAL A 83 -3.70 -2.58 4.13
CA VAL A 83 -2.74 -1.48 3.92
C VAL A 83 -2.83 -0.94 2.50
N HIS A 84 -2.95 -1.81 1.50
CA HIS A 84 -3.06 -1.41 0.11
C HIS A 84 -4.42 -0.78 -0.21
N GLN A 85 -5.50 -1.25 0.40
CA GLN A 85 -6.87 -0.74 0.19
C GLN A 85 -7.19 0.54 0.98
N ALA A 86 -6.49 0.82 2.07
CA ALA A 86 -6.90 1.82 3.06
C ALA A 86 -7.10 3.23 2.47
N THR A 87 -6.26 3.68 1.53
CA THR A 87 -6.44 4.98 0.88
C THR A 87 -7.71 5.02 0.03
N GLY A 88 -7.94 3.99 -0.78
CA GLY A 88 -9.18 3.89 -1.57
C GLY A 88 -10.43 3.83 -0.68
N ALA A 89 -10.33 3.14 0.46
CA ALA A 89 -11.40 3.11 1.46
C ALA A 89 -11.65 4.49 2.09
N TYR A 90 -10.59 5.23 2.42
CA TYR A 90 -10.71 6.61 2.91
C TYR A 90 -11.43 7.51 1.89
N LEU A 91 -11.04 7.42 0.63
CA LEU A 91 -11.61 8.22 -0.45
C LEU A 91 -13.11 7.97 -0.69
N VAL A 92 -13.63 6.81 -0.29
CA VAL A 92 -15.08 6.52 -0.34
C VAL A 92 -15.79 6.70 1.00
N GLY A 93 -15.10 7.25 2.03
CA GLY A 93 -15.70 7.68 3.29
C GLY A 93 -15.79 6.58 4.37
N LEU A 94 -14.83 5.66 4.42
CA LEU A 94 -14.78 4.55 5.38
C LEU A 94 -13.80 4.80 6.53
N GLU A 95 -13.79 6.02 7.09
CA GLU A 95 -12.82 6.42 8.12
C GLU A 95 -12.94 5.59 9.40
N ASP A 96 -14.16 5.28 9.84
CA ASP A 96 -14.41 4.47 11.06
C ASP A 96 -13.97 3.02 10.85
N GLU A 97 -14.22 2.47 9.68
CA GLU A 97 -13.80 1.12 9.30
C GLU A 97 -12.27 1.01 9.29
N ILE A 98 -11.60 1.97 8.63
CA ILE A 98 -10.14 2.01 8.56
C ILE A 98 -9.54 2.10 9.96
N TYR A 99 -10.02 3.03 10.79
CA TYR A 99 -9.51 3.20 12.13
C TYR A 99 -9.70 1.95 12.99
N ASN A 100 -10.89 1.34 12.96
CA ASN A 100 -11.16 0.10 13.69
C ASN A 100 -10.24 -1.05 13.26
N MET A 101 -10.10 -1.27 11.95
CA MET A 101 -9.25 -2.34 11.42
C MET A 101 -7.78 -2.08 11.76
N PHE A 102 -7.28 -0.87 11.54
CA PHE A 102 -5.91 -0.47 11.87
C PHE A 102 -5.61 -0.66 13.37
N TYR A 103 -6.46 -0.11 14.23
CA TYR A 103 -6.30 -0.23 15.68
C TYR A 103 -6.33 -1.69 16.14
N THR A 104 -7.18 -2.50 15.53
CA THR A 104 -7.25 -3.94 15.84
C THR A 104 -5.94 -4.65 15.51
N PHE A 105 -5.31 -4.37 14.38
CA PHE A 105 -4.00 -4.93 14.05
C PHE A 105 -2.96 -4.54 15.10
N VAL A 106 -2.75 -3.26 15.33
CA VAL A 106 -1.64 -2.77 16.15
C VAL A 106 -1.81 -3.05 17.64
N SER A 107 -3.05 -3.06 18.16
CA SER A 107 -3.34 -3.33 19.57
C SER A 107 -3.16 -4.81 19.95
N ASN A 108 -3.08 -5.70 18.98
CA ASN A 108 -2.82 -7.13 19.21
C ASN A 108 -1.35 -7.52 19.00
N ALA A 109 -0.50 -6.60 18.59
CA ALA A 109 0.94 -6.79 18.61
C ALA A 109 1.50 -6.63 20.04
N SER A 110 2.39 -7.51 20.47
CA SER A 110 2.95 -7.50 21.81
C SER A 110 4.25 -8.30 21.89
N GLU A 111 4.91 -8.28 23.04
CA GLU A 111 6.06 -9.15 23.29
C GLU A 111 5.77 -10.65 23.06
N LYS A 112 4.56 -11.09 23.37
CA LYS A 112 4.13 -12.49 23.15
C LYS A 112 4.08 -12.86 21.68
N THR A 113 3.86 -11.91 20.81
CA THR A 113 3.85 -12.09 19.35
C THR A 113 5.21 -11.69 18.72
N GLY A 114 6.20 -11.27 19.51
CA GLY A 114 7.43 -10.68 19.01
C GLY A 114 7.18 -9.37 18.25
N TRP A 115 6.16 -8.62 18.65
CA TRP A 115 5.65 -7.40 18.03
C TRP A 115 5.04 -7.57 16.64
N PHE A 116 4.87 -8.81 16.16
CA PHE A 116 4.05 -9.04 14.97
C PHE A 116 2.57 -8.78 15.30
N ALA A 117 1.92 -7.95 14.52
CA ALA A 117 0.46 -7.90 14.49
C ALA A 117 -0.07 -9.23 13.90
N PRO A 118 -1.13 -9.84 14.46
CA PRO A 118 -1.77 -11.00 13.84
C PRO A 118 -2.20 -10.68 12.41
N TRP A 119 -1.97 -11.62 11.50
CA TRP A 119 -2.10 -11.41 10.05
C TRP A 119 -3.52 -11.11 9.60
N ALA A 120 -4.53 -11.67 10.31
CA ALA A 120 -5.93 -11.50 9.96
C ALA A 120 -6.85 -11.51 11.17
N PHE A 121 -7.98 -10.80 11.04
CA PHE A 121 -9.06 -10.74 12.02
C PHE A 121 -10.41 -11.01 11.38
N ASN A 122 -11.31 -11.64 12.14
CA ASN A 122 -12.72 -11.70 11.79
C ASN A 122 -13.40 -10.32 11.94
N PHE A 123 -14.59 -10.16 11.36
CA PHE A 123 -15.32 -8.88 11.41
C PHE A 123 -15.87 -8.49 12.78
N ASP A 124 -15.77 -9.35 13.77
CA ASP A 124 -16.03 -9.04 15.19
C ASP A 124 -14.77 -8.63 15.96
N ASN A 125 -13.65 -8.43 15.26
CA ASN A 125 -12.30 -8.16 15.77
C ASN A 125 -11.69 -9.32 16.56
N SER A 126 -12.23 -10.52 16.51
CA SER A 126 -11.54 -11.70 17.02
C SER A 126 -10.44 -12.14 16.05
N ILE A 127 -9.35 -12.69 16.59
CA ILE A 127 -8.23 -13.16 15.76
C ILE A 127 -8.72 -14.28 14.82
N TYR A 128 -8.33 -14.20 13.54
CA TYR A 128 -8.62 -15.24 12.56
C TYR A 128 -7.79 -16.49 12.85
N TYR A 129 -8.42 -17.48 13.41
CA TYR A 129 -7.75 -18.63 14.01
C TYR A 129 -6.95 -19.49 13.01
N MET A 130 -7.31 -19.46 11.73
CA MET A 130 -6.62 -20.24 10.70
C MET A 130 -5.15 -19.87 10.59
N ASP A 131 -4.86 -18.58 10.63
CA ASP A 131 -3.53 -18.04 10.44
C ASP A 131 -2.85 -17.76 11.77
N THR A 132 -3.62 -17.73 12.86
CA THR A 132 -3.10 -17.51 14.21
C THR A 132 -3.69 -18.52 15.21
N PRO A 133 -3.40 -19.82 15.05
CA PRO A 133 -3.91 -20.85 15.96
C PRO A 133 -3.38 -20.71 17.41
N ASN A 134 -2.21 -20.13 17.56
CA ASN A 134 -1.62 -19.74 18.85
C ASN A 134 -0.38 -18.86 18.61
N TYR A 135 0.09 -18.16 19.65
CA TYR A 135 1.24 -17.24 19.54
C TYR A 135 2.61 -17.91 19.33
N LYS A 136 2.70 -19.23 19.35
CA LYS A 136 3.92 -19.96 18.99
C LYS A 136 3.95 -20.32 17.51
N LYS A 137 2.78 -20.45 16.89
CA LYS A 137 2.63 -20.81 15.48
C LYS A 137 1.55 -19.95 14.86
N PHE A 138 1.95 -18.91 14.14
CA PHE A 138 1.06 -18.02 13.40
C PHE A 138 1.79 -17.41 12.20
N VAL A 139 1.03 -16.85 11.28
CA VAL A 139 1.59 -16.19 10.09
C VAL A 139 2.28 -14.90 10.49
N ARG A 140 3.53 -14.75 10.05
CA ARG A 140 4.39 -13.61 10.33
C ARG A 140 5.14 -13.19 9.08
N GLU A 141 4.82 -12.00 8.61
CA GLU A 141 5.48 -11.35 7.47
C GLU A 141 6.10 -10.04 7.95
N ILE A 142 7.41 -9.91 7.74
CA ILE A 142 8.16 -8.73 8.20
C ILE A 142 7.67 -7.44 7.51
N PRO A 143 7.50 -7.38 6.16
CA PRO A 143 7.12 -6.14 5.50
C PRO A 143 5.78 -5.58 6.00
N ALA A 144 4.82 -6.43 6.39
CA ALA A 144 3.52 -6.00 6.88
C ALA A 144 3.59 -5.07 8.12
N GLN A 145 4.58 -5.30 8.99
CA GLN A 145 4.76 -4.48 10.19
C GLN A 145 5.24 -3.08 9.84
N PHE A 146 6.13 -2.97 8.87
CA PHE A 146 6.62 -1.68 8.38
C PHE A 146 5.56 -0.92 7.59
N GLU A 147 4.75 -1.61 6.79
CA GLU A 147 3.65 -0.99 6.08
C GLU A 147 2.56 -0.44 7.01
N LEU A 148 2.30 -1.06 8.17
CA LEU A 148 1.42 -0.48 9.18
C LEU A 148 2.00 0.83 9.75
N VAL A 149 3.32 0.93 9.97
CA VAL A 149 3.96 2.18 10.42
C VAL A 149 3.83 3.27 9.35
N GLU A 150 4.17 2.97 8.10
CA GLU A 150 4.01 3.89 6.98
C GLU A 150 2.55 4.36 6.84
N LYS A 151 1.61 3.41 6.94
CA LYS A 151 0.19 3.68 6.78
C LYS A 151 -0.39 4.54 7.91
N ALA A 152 0.11 4.44 9.13
CA ALA A 152 -0.30 5.35 10.23
C ALA A 152 -0.07 6.81 9.86
N TYR A 153 1.12 7.14 9.37
CA TYR A 153 1.46 8.50 8.93
C TYR A 153 0.66 8.93 7.71
N HIS A 154 0.51 8.05 6.72
CA HIS A 154 -0.24 8.33 5.51
C HIS A 154 -1.74 8.61 5.79
N LEU A 155 -2.36 7.82 6.66
CA LEU A 155 -3.74 8.04 7.09
C LEU A 155 -3.90 9.33 7.89
N TYR A 156 -2.91 9.69 8.71
CA TYR A 156 -2.88 10.99 9.37
C TYR A 156 -2.84 12.15 8.36
N LEU A 157 -2.02 12.07 7.33
CA LEU A 157 -1.95 13.10 6.29
C LEU A 157 -3.28 13.26 5.55
N TRP A 158 -3.96 12.16 5.23
CA TRP A 158 -5.26 12.22 4.56
C TRP A 158 -6.38 12.71 5.48
N SER A 159 -6.44 12.22 6.71
CA SER A 159 -7.57 12.46 7.61
C SER A 159 -7.40 13.65 8.55
N GLY A 160 -6.18 14.03 8.88
CA GLY A 160 -5.88 14.93 9.99
C GLY A 160 -6.21 14.32 11.37
N ASP A 161 -6.50 13.04 11.43
CA ASP A 161 -6.87 12.36 12.66
C ASP A 161 -5.63 12.02 13.49
N SER A 162 -5.38 12.82 14.52
CA SER A 162 -4.21 12.66 15.38
C SER A 162 -4.14 11.32 16.12
N ARG A 163 -5.25 10.57 16.22
CA ARG A 163 -5.25 9.24 16.84
C ARG A 163 -4.25 8.29 16.17
N TYR A 164 -3.97 8.43 14.87
CA TYR A 164 -2.99 7.58 14.18
C TYR A 164 -1.55 7.79 14.65
N ILE A 165 -1.23 8.94 15.24
CA ILE A 165 0.13 9.30 15.66
C ILE A 165 0.27 9.63 17.14
N GLU A 166 -0.84 9.94 17.84
CA GLU A 166 -0.84 10.34 19.25
C GLU A 166 -1.36 9.26 20.19
N ASN A 167 -2.20 8.34 19.72
CA ASN A 167 -2.73 7.26 20.56
C ASN A 167 -1.59 6.39 21.10
N ASP A 168 -1.52 6.21 22.42
CA ASP A 168 -0.41 5.52 23.09
C ASP A 168 -0.20 4.08 22.60
N VAL A 169 -1.27 3.35 22.27
CA VAL A 169 -1.18 1.97 21.75
C VAL A 169 -0.56 1.97 20.35
N ILE A 170 -1.00 2.87 19.49
CA ILE A 170 -0.50 3.01 18.12
C ILE A 170 0.96 3.47 18.16
N PHE A 171 1.27 4.52 18.92
CA PHE A 171 2.62 5.04 19.00
C PHE A 171 3.59 4.03 19.63
N ASN A 172 3.19 3.32 20.68
CA ASN A 172 4.00 2.23 21.23
C ASN A 172 4.28 1.13 20.21
N PHE A 173 3.28 0.72 19.41
CA PHE A 173 3.51 -0.22 18.32
C PHE A 173 4.56 0.31 17.35
N ILE A 174 4.40 1.54 16.85
CA ILE A 174 5.33 2.19 15.93
C ILE A 174 6.76 2.19 16.52
N GLU A 175 6.92 2.65 17.77
CA GLU A 175 8.22 2.71 18.41
C GLU A 175 8.83 1.31 18.56
N LYS A 176 8.06 0.31 18.95
CA LYS A 176 8.53 -1.07 19.09
C LYS A 176 8.93 -1.71 17.77
N ILE A 177 8.19 -1.44 16.70
CA ILE A 177 8.59 -1.91 15.35
C ILE A 177 9.89 -1.26 14.90
N MET A 178 10.04 0.04 15.13
CA MET A 178 11.21 0.79 14.65
C MET A 178 12.46 0.57 15.49
N THR A 179 12.33 -0.11 16.64
CA THR A 179 13.44 -0.41 17.56
C THR A 179 13.55 -1.91 17.84
N VAL A 180 12.83 -2.40 18.82
CA VAL A 180 12.94 -3.76 19.38
C VAL A 180 12.72 -4.86 18.30
N PHE A 181 11.76 -4.67 17.41
CA PHE A 181 11.45 -5.65 16.36
C PHE A 181 12.61 -5.85 15.39
N ILE A 182 13.23 -4.73 14.93
CA ILE A 182 14.40 -4.78 14.05
C ILE A 182 15.55 -5.45 14.77
N ASP A 183 15.89 -4.99 15.99
CA ASP A 183 17.02 -5.53 16.76
C ASP A 183 16.90 -7.02 17.06
N HIS A 184 15.68 -7.51 17.28
CA HIS A 184 15.42 -8.93 17.55
C HIS A 184 15.59 -9.83 16.33
N LEU A 185 15.41 -9.30 15.13
CA LEU A 185 15.47 -10.07 13.89
C LEU A 185 16.73 -9.83 13.09
N ASP A 186 17.55 -8.87 13.46
CA ASP A 186 18.83 -8.54 12.81
C ASP A 186 19.92 -9.56 13.19
N GLY A 187 20.53 -10.20 12.19
CA GLY A 187 21.61 -11.16 12.33
C GLY A 187 21.20 -12.54 12.89
N VAL A 188 19.89 -12.88 12.88
CA VAL A 188 19.42 -14.17 13.45
C VAL A 188 19.71 -15.36 12.52
N VAL A 189 19.78 -15.15 11.22
CA VAL A 189 20.05 -16.17 10.19
C VAL A 189 21.45 -16.04 9.64
N LEU A 190 21.82 -14.87 9.10
CA LEU A 190 23.12 -14.63 8.44
C LEU A 190 24.27 -14.40 9.43
N LYS A 191 23.98 -14.15 10.69
CA LYS A 191 24.93 -13.95 11.79
C LYS A 191 25.69 -12.62 11.74
N GLU A 192 25.45 -11.79 10.76
CA GLU A 192 25.97 -10.44 10.66
C GLU A 192 24.85 -9.45 10.89
N LYS A 193 25.11 -8.44 11.73
CA LYS A 193 24.15 -7.36 12.00
C LYS A 193 24.38 -6.24 11.03
N ASN A 194 23.37 -5.95 10.23
CA ASN A 194 23.37 -4.88 9.24
C ASN A 194 22.17 -3.93 9.38
N GLY A 195 21.36 -4.12 10.43
CA GLY A 195 20.17 -3.33 10.68
C GLY A 195 18.96 -3.76 9.88
N ILE A 196 19.01 -4.90 9.16
CA ILE A 196 17.93 -5.46 8.38
C ILE A 196 17.34 -6.67 9.11
N PRO A 197 16.03 -6.71 9.36
CA PRO A 197 15.39 -7.84 9.99
C PRO A 197 15.33 -9.05 9.05
N GLU A 198 15.67 -10.21 9.56
CA GLU A 198 15.79 -11.45 8.83
C GLU A 198 14.63 -12.40 9.09
N GLY A 199 14.23 -13.14 8.04
CA GLY A 199 13.24 -14.21 8.10
C GLY A 199 13.87 -15.59 8.16
N PHE A 200 13.16 -16.54 8.81
CA PHE A 200 13.61 -17.93 8.95
C PHE A 200 13.07 -18.86 7.87
N GLY A 201 12.16 -18.40 7.01
CA GLY A 201 11.58 -19.26 5.97
C GLY A 201 10.15 -18.93 5.63
N ASP A 202 9.24 -19.93 5.73
CA ASP A 202 7.82 -19.74 5.40
C ASP A 202 7.10 -18.81 6.40
N ILE A 203 5.91 -18.37 6.02
CA ILE A 203 5.09 -17.43 6.78
C ILE A 203 4.80 -17.86 8.23
N PHE A 204 4.74 -19.16 8.53
CA PHE A 204 4.56 -19.65 9.90
C PHE A 204 5.85 -19.66 10.73
N LYS A 205 7.00 -19.44 10.09
CA LYS A 205 8.30 -19.35 10.76
C LYS A 205 8.80 -17.92 10.89
N ILE A 206 8.39 -17.01 10.17
CA ILE A 206 8.75 -15.62 9.91
C ILE A 206 9.27 -15.52 8.48
N SER A 207 8.49 -14.93 7.60
CA SER A 207 8.93 -14.60 6.24
C SER A 207 9.51 -13.19 6.17
N SER A 208 10.64 -13.06 5.51
CA SER A 208 11.22 -11.75 5.17
C SER A 208 10.53 -11.09 3.98
N THR A 209 9.54 -11.72 3.37
CA THR A 209 8.91 -11.27 2.13
C THR A 209 7.42 -11.62 2.10
N TYR A 210 6.66 -10.91 1.29
CA TYR A 210 5.29 -11.25 0.91
C TYR A 210 5.18 -12.41 -0.10
N ASN A 211 6.30 -12.88 -0.63
CA ASN A 211 6.31 -14.06 -1.49
C ASN A 211 6.07 -15.32 -0.66
N GLU A 212 4.84 -15.80 -0.63
CA GLU A 212 4.43 -16.95 0.17
C GLU A 212 5.01 -18.27 -0.32
N ARG A 213 5.45 -18.30 -1.58
CA ARG A 213 5.96 -19.50 -2.27
C ARG A 213 7.39 -19.28 -2.75
N GLY A 214 8.12 -20.36 -2.91
CA GLY A 214 9.49 -20.34 -3.42
C GLY A 214 10.53 -20.62 -2.36
N PHE A 215 11.75 -20.11 -2.52
CA PHE A 215 12.80 -20.31 -1.53
C PHE A 215 12.64 -19.35 -0.34
N HIS A 216 13.23 -19.74 0.78
CA HIS A 216 13.20 -18.93 1.97
C HIS A 216 14.32 -17.90 1.95
N ALA A 217 13.96 -16.64 1.76
CA ALA A 217 14.90 -15.53 1.88
C ALA A 217 15.17 -15.23 3.35
N ALA A 218 16.44 -14.98 3.69
CA ALA A 218 16.79 -14.38 4.97
C ALA A 218 16.43 -12.89 4.96
N GLU A 219 16.84 -12.17 3.92
CA GLU A 219 16.50 -10.76 3.72
C GLU A 219 15.84 -10.58 2.35
N ALA A 220 14.90 -9.64 2.23
CA ALA A 220 14.17 -9.41 0.98
C ALA A 220 13.91 -7.92 0.71
N GLY A 221 13.85 -7.59 -0.58
CA GLY A 221 13.73 -6.23 -1.06
C GLY A 221 12.45 -5.52 -0.64
N ASP A 222 11.32 -6.23 -0.56
CA ASP A 222 10.05 -5.69 -0.06
C ASP A 222 10.12 -5.31 1.42
N SER A 223 10.74 -6.14 2.27
CA SER A 223 10.97 -5.79 3.68
C SER A 223 11.84 -4.56 3.84
N ILE A 224 12.96 -4.50 3.10
CA ILE A 224 13.91 -3.38 3.22
C ILE A 224 13.28 -2.09 2.70
N ALA A 225 12.58 -2.17 1.58
CA ALA A 225 11.90 -1.02 0.99
C ALA A 225 10.74 -0.51 1.85
N ALA A 226 9.94 -1.42 2.44
CA ALA A 226 8.92 -1.07 3.41
C ALA A 226 9.52 -0.47 4.70
N MET A 227 10.64 -1.04 5.19
CA MET A 227 11.37 -0.49 6.34
C MET A 227 11.88 0.94 6.06
N TYR A 228 12.39 1.20 4.87
CA TYR A 228 12.81 2.55 4.46
C TYR A 228 11.68 3.57 4.61
N GLN A 229 10.49 3.27 4.06
CA GLN A 229 9.34 4.15 4.18
C GLN A 229 8.82 4.27 5.63
N ALA A 230 8.86 3.18 6.39
CA ALA A 230 8.51 3.20 7.81
C ALA A 230 9.45 4.09 8.64
N ILE A 231 10.76 4.08 8.34
CA ILE A 231 11.73 4.98 9.01
C ILE A 231 11.39 6.45 8.70
N LEU A 232 11.09 6.78 7.44
CA LEU A 232 10.69 8.14 7.05
C LEU A 232 9.38 8.56 7.73
N ALA A 233 8.38 7.69 7.75
CA ALA A 233 7.11 7.93 8.43
C ALA A 233 7.32 8.15 9.94
N TYR A 234 8.11 7.31 10.58
CA TYR A 234 8.43 7.43 12.01
C TYR A 234 9.17 8.73 12.31
N ALA A 235 10.15 9.13 11.47
CA ALA A 235 10.84 10.41 11.60
C ALA A 235 9.85 11.59 11.58
N LYS A 236 8.90 11.58 10.64
CA LYS A 236 7.85 12.60 10.54
C LYS A 236 6.90 12.60 11.76
N ILE A 237 6.49 11.42 12.22
CA ILE A 237 5.67 11.29 13.44
C ILE A 237 6.40 11.88 14.65
N LEU A 238 7.69 11.58 14.82
CA LEU A 238 8.51 12.15 15.89
C LEU A 238 8.64 13.68 15.80
N GLU A 239 8.80 14.21 14.57
CA GLU A 239 8.84 15.66 14.33
C GLU A 239 7.55 16.32 14.80
N ILE A 240 6.38 15.78 14.43
CA ILE A 240 5.05 16.28 14.83
C ILE A 240 4.87 16.18 16.35
N ARG A 241 5.34 15.11 16.98
CA ARG A 241 5.31 14.92 18.44
C ARG A 241 6.33 15.76 19.20
N GLY A 242 7.17 16.55 18.52
CA GLY A 242 8.16 17.45 19.11
C GLY A 242 9.50 16.81 19.50
N ASP A 243 9.72 15.52 19.19
CA ASP A 243 11.02 14.86 19.42
C ASP A 243 11.95 15.05 18.21
N THR A 244 12.38 16.30 18.02
CA THR A 244 13.21 16.70 16.88
C THR A 244 14.56 16.00 16.82
N GLN A 245 15.13 15.64 17.98
CA GLN A 245 16.42 14.95 18.03
C GLN A 245 16.30 13.52 17.49
N LYS A 246 15.31 12.77 17.96
CA LYS A 246 15.08 11.42 17.43
C LYS A 246 14.62 11.46 15.97
N SER A 247 13.77 12.44 15.60
CA SER A 247 13.34 12.64 14.21
C SER A 247 14.56 12.76 13.29
N LYS A 248 15.49 13.66 13.60
CA LYS A 248 16.73 13.84 12.82
C LYS A 248 17.52 12.53 12.69
N ALA A 249 17.71 11.82 13.80
CA ALA A 249 18.42 10.53 13.78
C ALA A 249 17.74 9.49 12.89
N GLN A 250 16.38 9.48 12.81
CA GLN A 250 15.68 8.57 11.90
C GLN A 250 15.82 8.99 10.43
N PHE A 251 15.82 10.28 10.10
CA PHE A 251 16.13 10.72 8.73
C PHE A 251 17.55 10.31 8.32
N GLU A 252 18.52 10.48 9.18
CA GLU A 252 19.90 10.03 8.94
C GLU A 252 19.96 8.50 8.73
N ARG A 253 19.21 7.74 9.53
CA ARG A 253 19.08 6.28 9.37
C ARG A 253 18.45 5.89 8.04
N ALA A 254 17.42 6.60 7.59
CA ALA A 254 16.80 6.35 6.29
C ALA A 254 17.80 6.57 5.15
N GLU A 255 18.57 7.65 5.18
CA GLU A 255 19.60 7.92 4.16
C GLU A 255 20.71 6.85 4.19
N GLN A 256 21.19 6.44 5.37
CA GLN A 256 22.16 5.36 5.50
C GLN A 256 21.64 4.03 4.95
N LEU A 257 20.36 3.69 5.22
CA LEU A 257 19.75 2.48 4.67
C LEU A 257 19.65 2.55 3.15
N LYS A 258 19.26 3.71 2.61
CA LYS A 258 19.17 3.92 1.16
C LYS A 258 20.55 3.81 0.49
N GLU A 259 21.56 4.40 1.09
CA GLU A 259 22.96 4.32 0.64
C GLU A 259 23.44 2.86 0.64
N TYR A 260 23.27 2.15 1.77
CA TYR A 260 23.64 0.76 1.92
C TYR A 260 22.91 -0.14 0.91
N PHE A 261 21.60 0.07 0.73
CA PHE A 261 20.82 -0.68 -0.25
C PHE A 261 21.38 -0.52 -1.67
N ASN A 262 21.68 0.71 -2.09
CA ASN A 262 22.08 0.97 -3.48
C ASN A 262 23.53 0.59 -3.80
N HIS A 263 24.44 0.67 -2.83
CA HIS A 263 25.87 0.49 -3.06
C HIS A 263 26.42 -0.85 -2.57
N ASP A 264 25.71 -1.54 -1.65
CA ASP A 264 26.17 -2.79 -1.06
C ASP A 264 25.15 -3.90 -1.19
N TRP A 265 24.02 -3.79 -0.49
CA TRP A 265 23.07 -4.89 -0.35
C TRP A 265 22.53 -5.39 -1.69
N SER A 266 22.08 -4.48 -2.55
CA SER A 266 21.48 -4.86 -3.83
C SER A 266 22.48 -5.08 -4.96
N VAL A 267 23.77 -4.86 -4.72
CA VAL A 267 24.80 -4.99 -5.76
C VAL A 267 25.08 -6.45 -6.05
N VAL A 268 25.15 -6.78 -7.33
CA VAL A 268 25.45 -8.13 -7.85
C VAL A 268 26.60 -8.02 -8.84
N ASP A 269 27.67 -8.77 -8.59
CA ASP A 269 28.85 -8.75 -9.46
C ASP A 269 28.51 -9.10 -10.91
N GLY A 270 28.97 -8.25 -11.82
CA GLY A 270 28.74 -8.44 -13.25
C GLY A 270 27.31 -8.18 -13.72
N SER A 271 26.45 -7.57 -12.88
CA SER A 271 25.07 -7.23 -13.23
C SER A 271 24.71 -5.81 -12.81
N ASP A 272 23.98 -5.10 -13.68
CA ASP A 272 23.36 -3.80 -13.36
C ASP A 272 21.99 -3.97 -12.65
N MET A 273 21.53 -5.20 -12.43
CA MET A 273 20.27 -5.48 -11.75
C MET A 273 20.42 -5.35 -10.23
N TYR A 274 19.31 -5.04 -9.57
CA TYR A 274 19.25 -5.09 -8.11
C TYR A 274 19.03 -6.52 -7.66
N ALA A 275 19.75 -6.96 -6.61
CA ALA A 275 19.30 -8.10 -5.84
C ALA A 275 17.95 -7.78 -5.21
N TYR A 276 17.04 -8.72 -5.21
CA TYR A 276 15.73 -8.59 -4.56
C TYR A 276 15.60 -9.48 -3.32
N ALA A 277 16.54 -10.39 -3.12
CA ALA A 277 16.57 -11.25 -1.95
C ALA A 277 17.98 -11.81 -1.69
N VAL A 278 18.25 -12.10 -0.41
CA VAL A 278 19.43 -12.84 0.05
C VAL A 278 18.94 -14.11 0.73
N ASP A 279 19.42 -15.28 0.31
CA ASP A 279 19.02 -16.54 0.93
C ASP A 279 19.78 -16.81 2.26
N ASN A 280 19.42 -17.89 2.95
CA ASN A 280 20.02 -18.28 4.23
C ASN A 280 21.50 -18.69 4.17
N LYS A 281 22.12 -18.66 2.98
CA LYS A 281 23.54 -18.90 2.73
C LYS A 281 24.28 -17.63 2.31
N GLY A 282 23.60 -16.48 2.32
CA GLY A 282 24.15 -15.19 1.89
C GLY A 282 24.21 -15.00 0.37
N LYS A 283 23.59 -15.88 -0.42
CA LYS A 283 23.56 -15.73 -1.87
C LYS A 283 22.47 -14.72 -2.30
N LYS A 284 22.87 -13.75 -3.12
CA LYS A 284 21.99 -12.75 -3.69
C LYS A 284 21.22 -13.30 -4.90
N HIS A 285 19.93 -13.00 -4.98
CA HIS A 285 19.01 -13.35 -6.06
C HIS A 285 18.55 -12.09 -6.79
N TYR A 286 18.63 -12.09 -8.13
CA TYR A 286 18.34 -10.92 -8.98
C TYR A 286 17.69 -11.25 -10.33
N LYS A 287 17.48 -12.56 -10.63
CA LYS A 287 16.86 -13.00 -11.87
C LYS A 287 15.39 -13.31 -11.64
N TRP A 288 14.57 -12.95 -12.62
CA TRP A 288 13.16 -13.28 -12.65
C TRP A 288 12.97 -14.75 -13.08
N TYR A 289 12.20 -15.50 -12.30
CA TYR A 289 11.84 -16.86 -12.63
C TYR A 289 10.33 -17.04 -12.56
N LYS A 290 9.75 -17.68 -13.56
CA LYS A 290 8.36 -18.11 -13.55
C LYS A 290 8.29 -19.61 -13.36
N LYS A 291 8.09 -20.06 -12.13
CA LYS A 291 7.55 -21.39 -11.81
C LYS A 291 6.80 -21.28 -10.49
N LYS A 292 5.68 -22.00 -10.38
CA LYS A 292 4.86 -22.00 -9.14
C LYS A 292 5.61 -22.43 -7.87
N SER A 293 6.76 -23.08 -8.01
CA SER A 293 7.62 -23.55 -6.91
C SER A 293 8.92 -22.76 -6.73
N GLU A 294 9.21 -21.82 -7.61
CA GLU A 294 10.45 -21.04 -7.60
C GLU A 294 10.16 -19.56 -7.35
N ILE A 295 11.14 -18.85 -6.83
CA ILE A 295 11.04 -17.40 -6.67
C ILE A 295 11.12 -16.74 -8.04
N HIS A 296 10.15 -15.89 -8.29
CA HIS A 296 10.08 -15.09 -9.48
C HIS A 296 10.22 -13.58 -9.20
N GLY A 297 10.75 -13.17 -8.12
CA GLY A 297 10.94 -11.77 -7.77
C GLY A 297 9.69 -11.10 -7.15
N GLY A 298 8.49 -11.31 -7.67
CA GLY A 298 7.21 -10.87 -7.10
C GLY A 298 7.26 -9.61 -6.25
N ALA A 299 6.61 -9.60 -5.10
CA ALA A 299 6.61 -8.47 -4.17
C ALA A 299 8.01 -8.00 -3.79
N SER A 300 8.97 -8.93 -3.58
CA SER A 300 10.36 -8.59 -3.23
C SER A 300 11.03 -7.69 -4.25
N LEU A 301 10.64 -7.75 -5.52
CA LEU A 301 11.18 -6.90 -6.58
C LEU A 301 10.36 -5.63 -6.77
N LEU A 302 9.02 -5.74 -6.75
CA LEU A 302 8.11 -4.62 -7.04
C LEU A 302 8.21 -3.50 -6.01
N PHE A 303 8.34 -3.86 -4.73
CA PHE A 303 8.43 -2.88 -3.64
C PHE A 303 9.69 -2.00 -3.71
N ILE A 304 10.78 -2.49 -4.28
CA ILE A 304 12.04 -1.74 -4.38
C ILE A 304 11.82 -0.38 -5.05
N PRO A 305 11.34 -0.29 -6.30
CA PRO A 305 11.04 0.99 -6.92
C PRO A 305 9.75 1.64 -6.35
N MET A 306 8.72 0.87 -6.02
CA MET A 306 7.46 1.38 -5.50
C MET A 306 7.67 2.20 -4.21
N LYS A 307 8.49 1.71 -3.29
CA LYS A 307 8.86 2.40 -2.04
C LYS A 307 10.03 3.37 -2.19
N GLN A 308 10.53 3.62 -3.41
CA GLN A 308 11.52 4.64 -3.75
C GLN A 308 12.86 4.53 -2.98
N ILE A 309 13.26 3.32 -2.57
CA ILE A 309 14.56 3.12 -1.92
C ILE A 309 15.73 3.25 -2.92
N THR A 310 15.48 3.06 -4.22
CA THR A 310 16.48 3.21 -5.27
C THR A 310 16.81 4.67 -5.56
N TYR A 311 18.04 4.94 -6.01
CA TYR A 311 18.36 6.22 -6.63
C TYR A 311 17.78 6.30 -8.04
N LYS A 312 17.19 7.47 -8.38
CA LYS A 312 16.79 7.74 -9.76
C LYS A 312 18.01 7.70 -10.69
N GLY A 313 17.88 7.08 -11.85
CA GLY A 313 18.95 7.00 -12.83
C GLY A 313 18.94 5.71 -13.65
N LYS A 314 20.05 5.47 -14.39
CA LYS A 314 20.15 4.39 -15.37
C LYS A 314 19.84 2.99 -14.78
N ARG A 315 20.37 2.68 -13.59
CA ARG A 315 20.15 1.38 -12.95
C ARG A 315 18.69 1.17 -12.58
N ASN A 316 18.04 2.21 -11.99
CA ASN A 316 16.63 2.14 -11.67
C ASN A 316 15.75 2.05 -12.93
N ASN A 317 16.08 2.77 -13.99
CA ASN A 317 15.34 2.68 -15.26
C ASN A 317 15.40 1.25 -15.82
N LYS A 318 16.57 0.58 -15.78
CA LYS A 318 16.70 -0.82 -16.17
C LYS A 318 15.83 -1.75 -15.32
N LEU A 319 15.70 -1.49 -14.02
CA LEU A 319 14.81 -2.26 -13.15
C LEU A 319 13.36 -2.09 -13.58
N LEU A 320 12.93 -0.84 -13.82
CA LEU A 320 11.56 -0.55 -14.27
C LEU A 320 11.27 -1.18 -15.65
N ASP A 321 12.22 -1.14 -16.57
CA ASP A 321 12.12 -1.79 -17.88
C ASP A 321 11.99 -3.32 -17.70
N TYR A 322 12.83 -3.91 -16.85
CA TYR A 322 12.81 -5.33 -16.57
C TYR A 322 11.48 -5.79 -15.95
N ILE A 323 10.94 -5.05 -14.96
CA ILE A 323 9.65 -5.34 -14.37
C ILE A 323 8.56 -5.26 -15.45
N PHE A 324 8.55 -4.18 -16.23
CA PHE A 324 7.54 -4.02 -17.26
C PHE A 324 7.58 -5.14 -18.29
N GLU A 325 8.76 -5.49 -18.82
CA GLU A 325 8.95 -6.56 -19.79
C GLU A 325 8.50 -7.93 -19.25
N LYS A 326 8.85 -8.24 -18.00
CA LYS A 326 8.52 -9.53 -17.38
C LYS A 326 7.03 -9.68 -17.07
N GLU A 327 6.38 -8.60 -16.65
CA GLU A 327 4.94 -8.63 -16.41
C GLU A 327 4.13 -8.47 -17.71
N PHE A 328 4.68 -7.82 -18.73
CA PHE A 328 4.05 -7.73 -20.05
C PHE A 328 4.03 -9.08 -20.77
N ASP A 329 5.09 -9.86 -20.67
CA ASP A 329 5.19 -11.21 -21.24
C ASP A 329 4.30 -12.19 -20.45
N GLU A 330 3.25 -12.69 -21.08
CA GLU A 330 2.31 -13.66 -20.49
C GLU A 330 3.00 -14.93 -19.98
N SER A 331 4.13 -15.30 -20.56
CA SER A 331 4.91 -16.47 -20.13
C SER A 331 5.64 -16.26 -18.79
N THR A 332 5.86 -15.01 -18.37
CA THR A 332 6.54 -14.65 -17.12
C THR A 332 5.68 -13.82 -16.17
N ARG A 333 4.52 -13.32 -16.62
CA ARG A 333 3.56 -12.57 -15.79
C ARG A 333 3.09 -13.39 -14.60
N GLU A 334 2.84 -12.71 -13.47
CA GLU A 334 2.11 -13.30 -12.36
C GLU A 334 0.71 -13.74 -12.81
N ASP A 335 0.33 -14.97 -12.40
CA ASP A 335 -1.00 -15.51 -12.73
C ASP A 335 -2.12 -14.87 -11.89
N ASN A 336 -1.74 -14.34 -10.74
CA ASN A 336 -2.66 -13.88 -9.72
C ASN A 336 -2.91 -12.37 -9.91
N ILE A 337 -4.17 -11.99 -10.09
CA ILE A 337 -4.58 -10.61 -10.36
C ILE A 337 -4.23 -9.67 -9.20
N GLU A 338 -4.22 -10.17 -7.96
CA GLU A 338 -3.90 -9.40 -6.76
C GLU A 338 -2.46 -8.86 -6.81
N SER A 339 -1.53 -9.67 -7.31
CA SER A 339 -0.12 -9.26 -7.46
C SER A 339 0.03 -8.14 -8.50
N LEU A 340 -0.84 -8.10 -9.51
CA LEU A 340 -0.79 -7.07 -10.54
C LEU A 340 -1.27 -5.70 -10.04
N THR A 341 -2.07 -5.65 -8.97
CA THR A 341 -2.60 -4.38 -8.42
C THR A 341 -1.51 -3.42 -7.94
N TYR A 342 -0.31 -3.92 -7.63
CA TYR A 342 0.84 -3.11 -7.25
C TYR A 342 1.56 -2.46 -8.44
N LEU A 343 1.38 -2.97 -9.66
CA LEU A 343 2.16 -2.52 -10.82
C LEU A 343 1.99 -1.04 -11.18
N PRO A 344 0.79 -0.44 -11.14
CA PRO A 344 0.67 0.99 -11.38
C PRO A 344 1.54 1.82 -10.44
N ASP A 345 1.58 1.44 -9.16
CA ASP A 345 2.30 2.16 -8.10
C ASP A 345 3.84 2.05 -8.23
N VAL A 346 4.32 1.05 -8.96
CA VAL A 346 5.74 0.93 -9.34
C VAL A 346 6.17 2.06 -10.28
N PHE A 347 5.29 2.51 -11.18
CA PHE A 347 5.65 3.40 -12.27
C PHE A 347 5.34 4.88 -12.01
N PHE A 348 4.33 5.19 -11.21
CA PHE A 348 3.95 6.58 -10.91
C PHE A 348 5.09 7.42 -10.30
N PRO A 349 5.90 6.94 -9.33
CA PRO A 349 6.98 7.74 -8.73
C PRO A 349 8.07 8.18 -9.72
N TYR A 350 8.11 7.53 -10.88
CA TYR A 350 9.12 7.77 -11.93
C TYR A 350 8.52 8.41 -13.19
N HIS A 351 7.28 8.90 -13.11
CA HIS A 351 6.55 9.53 -14.22
C HIS A 351 6.45 8.65 -15.48
N GLN A 352 6.43 7.31 -15.29
CA GLN A 352 6.19 6.36 -16.38
C GLN A 352 4.69 6.14 -16.58
N ASN A 353 3.99 7.22 -16.85
CA ASN A 353 2.52 7.33 -16.83
C ASN A 353 1.82 6.34 -17.77
N ASP A 354 2.35 6.15 -18.99
CA ASP A 354 1.78 5.19 -19.96
C ASP A 354 1.86 3.74 -19.44
N ARG A 355 2.93 3.38 -18.71
CA ARG A 355 3.09 2.05 -18.12
C ARG A 355 2.15 1.84 -16.93
N ALA A 356 2.04 2.83 -16.05
CA ALA A 356 1.10 2.78 -14.95
C ALA A 356 -0.34 2.62 -15.46
N TRP A 357 -0.73 3.43 -16.42
CA TRP A 357 -2.05 3.40 -17.04
C TRP A 357 -2.32 2.12 -17.82
N PHE A 358 -1.31 1.54 -18.47
CA PHE A 358 -1.41 0.23 -19.11
C PHE A 358 -1.88 -0.83 -18.10
N TRP A 359 -1.26 -0.89 -16.93
CA TRP A 359 -1.61 -1.87 -15.91
C TRP A 359 -2.97 -1.58 -15.28
N MET A 360 -3.31 -0.33 -15.01
CA MET A 360 -4.65 0.03 -14.54
C MET A 360 -5.74 -0.45 -15.53
N LYS A 361 -5.54 -0.20 -16.82
CA LYS A 361 -6.46 -0.69 -17.87
C LYS A 361 -6.50 -2.22 -17.92
N HIS A 362 -5.36 -2.87 -17.87
CA HIS A 362 -5.27 -4.33 -17.92
C HIS A 362 -6.05 -4.96 -16.77
N ILE A 363 -5.81 -4.54 -15.53
CA ILE A 363 -6.47 -5.06 -14.33
C ILE A 363 -8.00 -4.89 -14.44
N ILE A 364 -8.46 -3.68 -14.75
CA ILE A 364 -9.91 -3.41 -14.85
C ILE A 364 -10.56 -4.14 -16.01
N SER A 365 -9.86 -4.35 -17.12
CA SER A 365 -10.39 -5.14 -18.24
C SER A 365 -10.62 -6.62 -17.89
N GLN A 366 -9.92 -7.12 -16.87
CA GLN A 366 -10.05 -8.50 -16.38
C GLN A 366 -11.13 -8.67 -15.29
N LYS A 367 -11.77 -7.58 -14.84
CA LYS A 367 -12.66 -7.59 -13.66
C LYS A 367 -13.83 -8.56 -13.73
N ASP A 368 -14.35 -8.84 -14.92
CA ASP A 368 -15.50 -9.72 -15.15
C ASP A 368 -15.10 -11.18 -15.46
N LEU A 369 -13.79 -11.45 -15.58
CA LEU A 369 -13.29 -12.80 -15.79
C LEU A 369 -13.33 -13.61 -14.49
N PRO A 370 -13.49 -14.94 -14.57
CA PRO A 370 -13.41 -15.82 -13.40
C PRO A 370 -12.08 -15.65 -12.68
N HIS A 371 -12.16 -15.52 -11.36
CA HIS A 371 -10.97 -15.45 -10.51
C HIS A 371 -10.27 -16.82 -10.46
N GLU A 372 -8.91 -16.84 -10.33
CA GLU A 372 -8.13 -18.07 -10.17
C GLU A 372 -8.64 -18.89 -8.97
N HIS A 373 -8.90 -18.22 -7.86
CA HIS A 373 -9.52 -18.82 -6.69
C HIS A 373 -11.05 -18.91 -6.90
N LYS A 374 -11.51 -20.07 -7.33
CA LYS A 374 -12.91 -20.29 -7.81
C LYS A 374 -14.02 -19.83 -6.84
N SER A 375 -13.78 -19.87 -5.53
CA SER A 375 -14.75 -19.42 -4.53
C SER A 375 -14.86 -17.89 -4.43
N GLN A 376 -13.92 -17.16 -5.02
CA GLN A 376 -13.93 -15.70 -5.07
C GLN A 376 -15.00 -15.13 -6.02
N GLY A 377 -15.32 -15.85 -7.08
CA GLY A 377 -16.21 -15.36 -8.12
C GLY A 377 -15.44 -14.81 -9.31
N THR A 378 -15.62 -13.54 -9.64
CA THR A 378 -14.83 -12.83 -10.66
C THR A 378 -13.62 -12.11 -10.05
N ASN A 379 -12.68 -11.67 -10.90
CA ASN A 379 -11.58 -10.84 -10.47
C ASN A 379 -12.06 -9.56 -9.77
N GLY A 380 -13.12 -8.93 -10.30
CA GLY A 380 -13.72 -7.74 -9.69
C GLY A 380 -14.39 -7.99 -8.33
N ASP A 381 -14.62 -9.25 -7.94
CA ASP A 381 -15.09 -9.60 -6.60
C ASP A 381 -13.96 -9.64 -5.57
N TYR A 382 -12.70 -9.50 -5.99
CA TYR A 382 -11.59 -9.28 -5.07
C TYR A 382 -11.52 -7.81 -4.67
N PRO A 383 -11.68 -7.48 -3.37
CA PRO A 383 -11.91 -6.09 -2.92
C PRO A 383 -10.80 -5.13 -3.32
N GLU A 384 -9.55 -5.59 -3.29
CA GLU A 384 -8.37 -4.80 -3.58
C GLU A 384 -8.46 -4.11 -4.95
N ILE A 385 -8.98 -4.81 -5.97
CA ILE A 385 -9.06 -4.27 -7.33
C ILE A 385 -9.83 -2.95 -7.40
N SER A 386 -10.97 -2.86 -6.70
CA SER A 386 -11.77 -1.64 -6.71
C SER A 386 -11.20 -0.54 -5.82
N PHE A 387 -10.72 -0.88 -4.61
CA PHE A 387 -10.14 0.10 -3.70
C PHE A 387 -8.84 0.70 -4.23
N THR A 388 -7.92 -0.14 -4.74
CA THR A 388 -6.64 0.35 -5.26
C THR A 388 -6.83 1.16 -6.54
N PHE A 389 -7.78 0.80 -7.41
CA PHE A 389 -8.05 1.60 -8.59
C PHE A 389 -8.46 3.03 -8.23
N ILE A 390 -9.27 3.22 -7.17
CA ILE A 390 -9.67 4.55 -6.69
C ILE A 390 -8.45 5.35 -6.21
N SER A 391 -7.61 4.77 -5.36
CA SER A 391 -6.39 5.43 -4.88
C SER A 391 -5.40 5.72 -6.02
N GLN A 392 -5.22 4.80 -6.95
CA GLN A 392 -4.36 4.99 -8.13
C GLN A 392 -4.85 6.08 -9.09
N VAL A 393 -6.15 6.29 -9.19
CA VAL A 393 -6.67 7.47 -9.92
C VAL A 393 -6.34 8.75 -9.17
N VAL A 394 -6.60 8.81 -7.87
CA VAL A 394 -6.46 10.05 -7.09
C VAL A 394 -4.99 10.35 -6.76
N GLU A 395 -4.27 9.41 -6.14
CA GLU A 395 -2.87 9.61 -5.77
C GLU A 395 -1.92 9.39 -6.97
N GLY A 396 -2.25 8.44 -7.85
CA GLY A 396 -1.45 8.11 -9.02
C GLY A 396 -1.69 9.09 -10.17
N LEU A 397 -2.78 8.93 -10.93
CA LEU A 397 -3.01 9.75 -12.14
C LEU A 397 -3.16 11.24 -11.85
N MET A 398 -3.91 11.63 -10.82
CA MET A 398 -4.09 13.03 -10.46
C MET A 398 -2.95 13.59 -9.60
N GLY A 399 -2.10 12.72 -9.04
CA GLY A 399 -0.96 13.10 -8.23
C GLY A 399 -1.34 13.88 -6.97
N VAL A 400 -2.47 13.55 -6.36
CA VAL A 400 -2.96 14.23 -5.15
C VAL A 400 -2.25 13.71 -3.92
N CYS A 401 -1.63 14.61 -3.16
CA CYS A 401 -0.98 14.32 -1.90
C CYS A 401 -1.37 15.41 -0.87
N PRO A 402 -2.32 15.14 0.04
CA PRO A 402 -2.75 16.10 1.03
C PRO A 402 -1.94 16.03 2.32
N ASP A 403 -1.97 17.13 3.07
CA ASP A 403 -1.72 17.18 4.50
C ASP A 403 -2.89 17.88 5.18
N ALA A 404 -3.84 17.08 5.66
CA ALA A 404 -5.05 17.60 6.29
C ALA A 404 -4.79 18.34 7.61
N SER A 405 -3.66 18.09 8.26
CA SER A 405 -3.31 18.77 9.52
C SER A 405 -2.95 20.23 9.31
N SER A 406 -2.27 20.54 8.22
CA SER A 406 -1.87 21.90 7.82
C SER A 406 -2.86 22.55 6.84
N GLY A 407 -3.76 21.77 6.24
CA GLY A 407 -4.64 22.25 5.16
C GLY A 407 -3.91 22.43 3.84
N GLU A 408 -2.84 21.65 3.64
CA GLU A 408 -2.05 21.65 2.41
C GLU A 408 -2.53 20.54 1.48
N ILE A 409 -2.48 20.80 0.17
CA ILE A 409 -2.69 19.79 -0.86
C ILE A 409 -1.73 20.02 -2.01
N ILE A 410 -1.06 18.95 -2.44
CA ILE A 410 -0.21 18.93 -3.62
C ILE A 410 -0.99 18.28 -4.76
N THR A 411 -0.81 18.76 -5.98
CA THR A 411 -1.24 18.08 -7.20
C THR A 411 -0.09 18.02 -8.19
N CYS A 412 0.26 16.81 -8.67
CA CYS A 412 1.27 16.57 -9.68
C CYS A 412 0.75 15.54 -10.69
N PRO A 413 -0.06 15.95 -11.69
CA PRO A 413 -0.76 15.00 -12.53
C PRO A 413 0.18 14.18 -13.43
N HIS A 414 -0.13 12.89 -13.55
CA HIS A 414 0.57 11.92 -14.36
C HIS A 414 -0.29 11.55 -15.58
N PHE A 415 -0.33 12.43 -16.58
CA PHE A 415 -1.11 12.20 -17.79
C PHE A 415 -0.48 11.13 -18.70
N PRO A 416 -1.14 9.96 -18.92
CA PRO A 416 -0.79 9.09 -20.04
C PRO A 416 -1.28 9.71 -21.38
N LYS A 417 -0.86 9.13 -22.49
CA LYS A 417 -1.12 9.70 -23.82
C LYS A 417 -2.60 9.82 -24.18
N ASP A 418 -3.43 8.88 -23.69
CA ASP A 418 -4.85 8.79 -24.03
C ASP A 418 -5.78 9.43 -22.99
N ILE A 419 -5.25 10.19 -22.04
CA ILE A 419 -6.02 11.00 -21.09
C ILE A 419 -5.65 12.47 -21.29
N GLU A 420 -6.64 13.31 -21.60
CA GLU A 420 -6.44 14.76 -21.81
C GLU A 420 -6.84 15.59 -20.59
N ASP A 421 -7.83 15.13 -19.85
CA ASP A 421 -8.39 15.83 -18.69
C ASP A 421 -8.92 14.88 -17.62
N MET A 422 -8.90 15.33 -16.38
CA MET A 422 -9.53 14.69 -15.23
C MET A 422 -10.15 15.74 -14.32
N LYS A 423 -11.40 15.54 -13.91
CA LYS A 423 -12.09 16.41 -12.97
C LYS A 423 -12.68 15.57 -11.84
N LEU A 424 -12.23 15.83 -10.62
CA LEU A 424 -12.68 15.15 -9.42
C LEU A 424 -13.50 16.11 -8.56
N HIS A 425 -14.74 15.71 -8.26
CA HIS A 425 -15.65 16.48 -7.44
C HIS A 425 -15.69 15.97 -6.02
N ASN A 426 -15.76 16.91 -5.07
CA ASN A 426 -15.95 16.66 -3.65
C ASN A 426 -14.89 15.68 -3.07
N LEU A 427 -13.63 15.90 -3.43
CA LEU A 427 -12.53 15.23 -2.77
C LEU A 427 -12.41 15.75 -1.34
N LYS A 428 -12.49 14.84 -0.37
CA LYS A 428 -12.33 15.17 1.06
C LYS A 428 -10.94 14.77 1.55
N PHE A 429 -10.34 15.61 2.37
CA PHE A 429 -9.15 15.31 3.16
C PHE A 429 -9.29 16.04 4.52
N GLY A 430 -9.42 15.27 5.58
CA GLY A 430 -9.77 15.79 6.90
C GLY A 430 -11.00 16.67 6.88
N ALA A 431 -10.87 17.89 7.37
CA ALA A 431 -11.95 18.88 7.41
C ALA A 431 -12.12 19.66 6.09
N TYR A 432 -11.35 19.33 5.06
CA TYR A 432 -11.34 20.05 3.79
C TYR A 432 -12.08 19.27 2.70
N SER A 433 -12.61 20.02 1.73
CA SER A 433 -13.24 19.49 0.52
C SER A 433 -12.92 20.38 -0.67
N VAL A 434 -12.54 19.76 -1.79
CA VAL A 434 -12.16 20.47 -3.01
C VAL A 434 -12.75 19.82 -4.25
N ASP A 435 -12.92 20.63 -5.30
CA ASP A 435 -13.02 20.13 -6.67
C ASP A 435 -11.69 20.42 -7.37
N ILE A 436 -11.16 19.42 -8.06
CA ILE A 436 -9.88 19.50 -8.78
C ILE A 436 -10.14 19.21 -10.25
N TYR A 437 -9.70 20.08 -11.14
CA TYR A 437 -9.70 19.86 -12.57
C TYR A 437 -8.29 20.01 -13.13
N LEU A 438 -7.83 19.01 -13.84
CA LEU A 438 -6.47 18.88 -14.36
C LEU A 438 -6.51 18.62 -15.87
N GLU A 439 -5.71 19.39 -16.60
CA GLU A 439 -5.31 19.18 -18.00
C GLU A 439 -3.79 19.17 -18.06
N LYS A 440 -3.21 18.74 -19.19
CA LYS A 440 -1.74 18.64 -19.33
C LYS A 440 -0.98 19.92 -18.97
N ASN A 441 -1.56 21.08 -19.26
CA ASN A 441 -0.92 22.39 -19.06
C ASN A 441 -1.72 23.33 -18.16
N LYS A 442 -2.78 22.83 -17.51
CA LYS A 442 -3.67 23.66 -16.69
C LYS A 442 -4.17 22.84 -15.50
N ALA A 443 -4.21 23.47 -14.36
CA ALA A 443 -4.82 22.92 -13.17
C ALA A 443 -5.79 23.96 -12.56
N VAL A 444 -6.90 23.48 -12.04
CA VAL A 444 -7.90 24.30 -11.34
C VAL A 444 -8.22 23.62 -10.02
N LEU A 445 -8.24 24.40 -8.94
CA LEU A 445 -8.73 23.95 -7.65
C LEU A 445 -9.76 24.92 -7.13
N LYS A 446 -10.92 24.37 -6.75
CA LYS A 446 -11.97 25.09 -6.04
C LYS A 446 -12.05 24.58 -4.61
N ASN A 447 -11.96 25.49 -3.67
CA ASN A 447 -12.10 25.19 -2.25
C ASN A 447 -13.57 25.23 -1.82
N ASN A 448 -14.14 24.07 -1.49
CA ASN A 448 -15.50 23.94 -0.97
C ASN A 448 -15.55 23.93 0.56
N SER A 449 -14.42 24.20 1.24
CA SER A 449 -14.27 24.17 2.70
C SER A 449 -14.46 25.57 3.31
N LYS A 450 -14.72 25.62 4.61
CA LYS A 450 -14.78 26.87 5.39
C LYS A 450 -13.40 27.48 5.68
N LYS A 451 -12.35 26.70 5.62
CA LYS A 451 -10.96 27.13 5.87
C LYS A 451 -10.21 27.30 4.56
N ALA A 452 -9.25 28.21 4.54
CA ALA A 452 -8.33 28.35 3.40
C ALA A 452 -7.45 27.08 3.26
N ILE A 453 -7.06 26.79 2.01
CA ILE A 453 -6.21 25.67 1.64
C ILE A 453 -4.92 26.22 1.03
N ILE A 454 -3.79 25.63 1.36
CA ILE A 454 -2.51 25.87 0.70
C ILE A 454 -2.41 24.84 -0.44
N TRP A 455 -2.46 25.31 -1.67
CA TRP A 455 -2.33 24.44 -2.85
C TRP A 455 -0.95 24.57 -3.49
N LYS A 456 -0.20 23.48 -3.52
CA LYS A 456 1.07 23.33 -4.26
C LYS A 456 0.77 22.63 -5.58
N CYS A 457 0.63 23.42 -6.64
CA CYS A 457 0.39 22.93 -7.98
C CYS A 457 1.72 22.62 -8.67
N GLN A 458 1.92 21.36 -9.04
CA GLN A 458 3.11 20.89 -9.73
C GLN A 458 2.76 20.43 -11.14
N PHE A 459 3.68 20.68 -12.08
CA PHE A 459 3.67 20.13 -13.43
C PHE A 459 5.01 19.44 -13.70
N ALA A 460 4.95 18.17 -14.11
CA ALA A 460 6.12 17.40 -14.49
C ALA A 460 6.25 17.39 -16.03
N GLN A 461 7.31 17.97 -16.57
CA GLN A 461 7.62 17.95 -17.99
C GLN A 461 9.11 17.70 -18.21
N ASN A 462 9.46 16.83 -19.16
CA ASN A 462 10.84 16.51 -19.54
C ASN A 462 11.76 16.11 -18.37
N GLY A 463 11.18 15.53 -17.30
CA GLY A 463 11.92 15.11 -16.11
C GLY A 463 12.13 16.22 -15.06
N GLU A 464 11.64 17.42 -15.32
CA GLU A 464 11.66 18.54 -14.37
C GLU A 464 10.26 18.77 -13.78
N ILE A 465 10.23 19.17 -12.52
CA ILE A 465 8.99 19.53 -11.81
C ILE A 465 9.02 21.03 -11.55
N THR A 466 8.01 21.73 -12.05
CA THR A 466 7.77 23.13 -11.72
C THR A 466 6.63 23.22 -10.70
N GLU A 467 6.74 24.11 -9.71
CA GLU A 467 5.77 24.26 -8.62
C GLU A 467 5.33 25.71 -8.45
N LYS A 468 4.05 25.91 -8.16
CA LYS A 468 3.49 27.18 -7.67
C LYS A 468 2.65 26.92 -6.45
N THR A 469 2.94 27.63 -5.38
CA THR A 469 2.16 27.60 -4.12
C THR A 469 1.22 28.81 -4.09
N VAL A 470 -0.07 28.53 -3.81
CA VAL A 470 -1.12 29.55 -3.67
C VAL A 470 -2.02 29.22 -2.49
N THR A 471 -2.62 30.26 -1.90
CA THR A 471 -3.67 30.09 -0.89
C THR A 471 -5.04 30.23 -1.56
N VAL A 472 -5.87 29.19 -1.45
CA VAL A 472 -7.22 29.16 -2.01
C VAL A 472 -8.21 29.36 -0.86
N ARG A 473 -8.90 30.51 -0.86
CA ARG A 473 -9.87 30.88 0.19
C ARG A 473 -11.17 30.10 0.06
N GLN A 474 -12.03 30.18 1.07
CA GLN A 474 -13.37 29.60 1.02
C GLN A 474 -14.09 30.02 -0.27
N ASP A 475 -14.75 29.07 -0.93
CA ASP A 475 -15.52 29.23 -2.18
C ASP A 475 -14.73 29.81 -3.37
N GLU A 476 -13.42 30.02 -3.21
CA GLU A 476 -12.54 30.50 -4.28
C GLU A 476 -12.16 29.37 -5.24
N GLU A 477 -12.06 29.72 -6.52
CA GLU A 477 -11.53 28.89 -7.59
C GLU A 477 -10.27 29.55 -8.16
N ILE A 478 -9.13 28.85 -8.12
CA ILE A 478 -7.87 29.31 -8.70
C ILE A 478 -7.52 28.45 -9.90
N ARG A 479 -7.05 29.10 -10.96
CA ARG A 479 -6.55 28.48 -12.19
C ARG A 479 -5.08 28.77 -12.33
N LEU A 480 -4.28 27.75 -12.59
CA LEU A 480 -2.84 27.85 -12.81
C LEU A 480 -2.47 27.20 -14.15
N TYR A 481 -1.59 27.85 -14.88
CA TYR A 481 -1.08 27.35 -16.16
C TYR A 481 0.41 27.06 -16.02
N HIS A 482 0.88 26.01 -16.68
CA HIS A 482 2.28 25.63 -16.67
C HIS A 482 3.22 26.77 -17.13
N THR A 483 2.82 27.55 -18.14
CA THR A 483 3.58 28.69 -18.64
C THR A 483 3.76 29.82 -17.62
N GLU A 484 2.78 30.05 -16.75
CA GLU A 484 2.84 31.10 -15.72
C GLU A 484 3.77 30.74 -14.55
N ILE A 485 4.14 29.48 -14.42
CA ILE A 485 5.05 28.99 -13.38
C ILE A 485 6.50 29.20 -13.79
N ASN A 486 6.79 29.12 -15.08
CA ASN A 486 8.14 29.28 -15.65
C ASN A 486 8.61 30.74 -15.77
N GLU A 487 7.71 31.74 -15.74
CA GLU A 487 8.05 33.17 -15.96
C GLU A 487 8.70 33.86 -14.74
N LYS A 488 8.86 33.22 -13.58
CA LYS A 488 9.49 33.81 -12.39
C LYS A 488 10.82 33.19 -11.98
N GLY A 489 11.44 32.42 -12.88
CA GLY A 489 12.73 31.77 -12.67
C GLY A 489 13.85 32.30 -13.60
N ILE A 490 13.91 33.64 -13.83
CA ILE A 490 15.09 34.33 -14.43
C ILE A 490 15.55 35.41 -13.45
#